data_c9284f2b7347dbf4d5c7735b6295433f
#
_entry.id   c9284f2b7347dbf4d5c7735b6295433f
#
_cell.length_a   1.000
_cell.length_b   1.000
_cell.length_c   1.000
_cell.angle_alpha   90.00
_cell.angle_beta   90.00
_cell.angle_gamma   90.00
#
_symmetry.space_group_name_H-M   'P 1'
#
loop_
_entity.id
_entity.type
_entity.pdbx_description
1 polymer ?
#
loop_
_entity_poly.entity_id
_entity_poly.type
_entity_poly.pdbx_seq_one_letter_code
_entity_poly.pdbx_strand_id
1 'polypeptide(L)'
;KEINDDKGDLEETQIKTDEEIEKESRLSIKDNLKDFFQFNSELERADWFSVYLNSIVTQYDPHTTYLAPEAKEVFDQNISGKFQGIGARLSKRKQQVEIVEIIIGGPVWRDNLLNVGDIIVSVAQSQDEDPIEISLMKLSDATDLIKGEKGTKVYLTVKRVDGGVEQVVVTRD
;
A
#
# COMPACT_ATOMS: atom_id res chain seq x y z
N LYS A 1 -35.31 10.83 39.46
CA LYS A 1 -34.73 9.71 38.59
C LYS A 1 -35.08 10.06 37.16
N GLU A 2 -34.23 10.86 36.52
CA GLU A 2 -34.35 11.23 35.11
C GLU A 2 -33.67 10.13 34.32
N ILE A 3 -34.44 9.50 33.45
CA ILE A 3 -33.94 8.57 32.44
C ILE A 3 -33.53 9.44 31.25
N ASN A 4 -32.23 9.55 31.02
CA ASN A 4 -31.68 10.16 29.83
C ASN A 4 -31.97 9.21 28.65
N ASP A 5 -32.86 9.61 27.77
CA ASP A 5 -33.08 9.04 26.45
C ASP A 5 -31.88 9.45 25.54
N ASP A 6 -30.90 8.58 25.43
CA ASP A 6 -29.81 8.69 24.48
C ASP A 6 -30.38 8.25 23.11
N LYS A 7 -30.91 9.23 22.37
CA LYS A 7 -31.24 9.06 20.96
C LYS A 7 -29.94 9.11 20.16
N GLY A 8 -29.31 7.94 20.01
CA GLY A 8 -28.26 7.77 19.01
C GLY A 8 -28.81 8.11 17.63
N ASP A 9 -28.18 9.10 16.98
CA ASP A 9 -28.39 9.42 15.58
C ASP A 9 -28.15 8.17 14.74
N LEU A 10 -29.22 7.49 14.35
CA LEU A 10 -29.19 6.49 13.30
C LEU A 10 -29.02 7.28 12.00
N GLU A 11 -27.80 7.29 11.45
CA GLU A 11 -27.59 7.70 10.08
C GLU A 11 -28.58 6.94 9.20
N GLU A 12 -29.50 7.66 8.57
CA GLU A 12 -30.43 7.12 7.57
C GLU A 12 -29.58 6.52 6.45
N THR A 13 -29.38 5.22 6.47
CA THR A 13 -28.77 4.49 5.37
C THR A 13 -29.69 4.66 4.17
N GLN A 14 -29.36 5.59 3.27
CA GLN A 14 -30.12 5.78 2.02
C GLN A 14 -30.13 4.43 1.28
N ILE A 15 -31.28 3.84 1.17
CA ILE A 15 -31.50 2.60 0.41
C ILE A 15 -31.30 2.97 -1.06
N LYS A 16 -30.20 2.49 -1.64
CA LYS A 16 -29.87 2.70 -3.06
C LYS A 16 -30.89 1.96 -3.93
N THR A 17 -31.22 2.53 -5.06
CA THR A 17 -32.06 1.88 -6.05
C THR A 17 -31.31 0.75 -6.76
N ASP A 18 -32.02 -0.21 -7.34
CA ASP A 18 -31.41 -1.32 -8.11
C ASP A 18 -30.54 -0.79 -9.27
N GLU A 19 -30.96 0.29 -9.92
CA GLU A 19 -30.19 0.94 -11.00
C GLU A 19 -28.88 1.55 -10.50
N GLU A 20 -28.88 2.17 -9.33
CA GLU A 20 -27.68 2.72 -8.70
C GLU A 20 -26.70 1.61 -8.29
N ILE A 21 -27.22 0.52 -7.71
CA ILE A 21 -26.42 -0.65 -7.34
C ILE A 21 -25.81 -1.29 -8.60
N GLU A 22 -26.58 -1.44 -9.67
CA GLU A 22 -26.09 -2.00 -10.93
C GLU A 22 -24.97 -1.13 -11.53
N LYS A 23 -25.16 0.19 -11.56
CA LYS A 23 -24.16 1.14 -12.07
C LYS A 23 -22.87 1.10 -11.25
N GLU A 24 -22.96 1.12 -9.93
CA GLU A 24 -21.79 1.02 -9.05
C GLU A 24 -21.07 -0.31 -9.23
N SER A 25 -21.81 -1.43 -9.32
CA SER A 25 -21.23 -2.75 -9.55
C SER A 25 -20.50 -2.84 -10.89
N ARG A 26 -21.07 -2.29 -11.96
CA ARG A 26 -20.41 -2.23 -13.28
C ARG A 26 -19.12 -1.41 -13.23
N LEU A 27 -19.12 -0.27 -12.54
CA LEU A 27 -17.93 0.57 -12.37
C LEU A 27 -16.86 -0.17 -11.56
N SER A 28 -17.23 -0.83 -10.47
CA SER A 28 -16.32 -1.63 -9.66
C SER A 28 -15.67 -2.76 -10.45
N ILE A 29 -16.45 -3.51 -11.23
CA ILE A 29 -15.93 -4.58 -12.11
C ILE A 29 -14.98 -4.01 -13.16
N LYS A 30 -15.33 -2.86 -13.77
CA LYS A 30 -14.47 -2.20 -14.75
C LYS A 30 -13.13 -1.78 -14.15
N ASP A 31 -13.14 -1.21 -12.93
CA ASP A 31 -11.92 -0.81 -12.24
C ASP A 31 -11.07 -2.04 -11.87
N ASN A 32 -11.68 -3.10 -11.35
CA ASN A 32 -10.98 -4.35 -11.05
C ASN A 32 -10.34 -4.98 -12.30
N LEU A 33 -11.02 -4.94 -13.44
CA LEU A 33 -10.45 -5.42 -14.71
C LEU A 33 -9.27 -4.56 -15.17
N LYS A 34 -9.36 -3.23 -15.02
CA LYS A 34 -8.24 -2.35 -15.34
C LYS A 34 -7.03 -2.65 -14.46
N ASP A 35 -7.23 -2.79 -13.15
CA ASP A 35 -6.16 -3.12 -12.21
C ASP A 35 -5.52 -4.48 -12.55
N PHE A 36 -6.34 -5.48 -12.92
CA PHE A 36 -5.85 -6.77 -13.38
C PHE A 36 -4.99 -6.68 -14.65
N PHE A 37 -5.47 -5.96 -15.67
CA PHE A 37 -4.70 -5.80 -16.91
C PHE A 37 -3.43 -4.98 -16.69
N GLN A 38 -3.49 -3.97 -15.84
CA GLN A 38 -2.32 -3.19 -15.48
C GLN A 38 -1.29 -4.06 -14.76
N PHE A 39 -1.69 -4.80 -13.72
CA PHE A 39 -0.80 -5.74 -13.02
C PHE A 39 -0.11 -6.70 -14.00
N ASN A 40 -0.88 -7.31 -14.94
CA ASN A 40 -0.29 -8.19 -15.93
C ASN A 40 0.69 -7.47 -16.88
N SER A 41 0.46 -6.21 -17.20
CA SER A 41 1.37 -5.42 -18.05
C SER A 41 2.66 -4.99 -17.33
N GLU A 42 2.64 -4.98 -16.00
CA GLU A 42 3.79 -4.67 -15.15
C GLU A 42 4.71 -5.89 -14.93
N LEU A 43 4.24 -7.11 -15.27
CA LEU A 43 5.03 -8.34 -15.12
C LEU A 43 6.21 -8.35 -16.08
N GLU A 44 7.41 -8.53 -15.54
CA GLU A 44 8.65 -8.63 -16.27
C GLU A 44 9.05 -10.09 -16.54
N ARG A 45 10.12 -10.24 -17.29
CA ARG A 45 10.65 -11.59 -17.61
C ARG A 45 11.04 -12.38 -16.36
N ALA A 46 11.53 -11.72 -15.32
CA ALA A 46 11.89 -12.35 -14.04
C ALA A 46 10.67 -12.90 -13.32
N ASP A 47 9.55 -12.15 -13.34
CA ASP A 47 8.27 -12.57 -12.74
C ASP A 47 7.74 -13.82 -13.45
N TRP A 48 7.71 -13.81 -14.79
CA TRP A 48 7.30 -14.95 -15.60
C TRP A 48 8.19 -16.17 -15.39
N PHE A 49 9.51 -15.96 -15.21
CA PHE A 49 10.43 -17.05 -14.90
C PHE A 49 10.13 -17.67 -13.53
N SER A 50 9.79 -16.85 -12.54
CA SER A 50 9.37 -17.32 -11.21
C SER A 50 8.07 -18.13 -11.27
N VAL A 51 7.09 -17.68 -12.05
CA VAL A 51 5.84 -18.43 -12.31
C VAL A 51 6.14 -19.78 -12.96
N TYR A 52 7.00 -19.79 -13.97
CA TYR A 52 7.41 -21.03 -14.66
C TYR A 52 8.10 -22.01 -13.73
N LEU A 53 9.09 -21.56 -12.95
CA LEU A 53 9.78 -22.43 -11.99
C LEU A 53 8.82 -22.96 -10.92
N ASN A 54 7.95 -22.11 -10.38
CA ASN A 54 6.97 -22.53 -9.39
C ASN A 54 5.96 -23.54 -9.94
N SER A 55 5.59 -23.45 -11.22
CA SER A 55 4.72 -24.45 -11.84
C SER A 55 5.36 -25.83 -11.93
N ILE A 56 6.69 -25.90 -11.99
CA ILE A 56 7.45 -27.15 -12.00
C ILE A 56 7.62 -27.71 -10.58
N VAL A 57 8.13 -26.88 -9.65
CA VAL A 57 8.47 -27.36 -8.31
C VAL A 57 7.25 -27.81 -7.51
N THR A 58 6.11 -27.16 -7.68
CA THR A 58 4.85 -27.53 -7.03
C THR A 58 4.27 -28.86 -7.51
N GLN A 59 4.71 -29.38 -8.66
CA GLN A 59 4.34 -30.73 -9.12
C GLN A 59 5.05 -31.83 -8.31
N TYR A 60 6.23 -31.53 -7.77
CA TYR A 60 6.99 -32.48 -6.97
C TYR A 60 6.63 -32.40 -5.49
N ASP A 61 6.47 -31.18 -4.98
CA ASP A 61 6.04 -30.93 -3.61
C ASP A 61 5.23 -29.61 -3.54
N PRO A 62 3.94 -29.68 -3.17
CA PRO A 62 3.08 -28.51 -3.10
C PRO A 62 3.51 -27.49 -2.02
N HIS A 63 4.41 -27.86 -1.10
CA HIS A 63 4.94 -26.98 -0.07
C HIS A 63 6.26 -26.33 -0.47
N THR A 64 6.85 -26.72 -1.59
CA THR A 64 8.08 -26.13 -2.12
C THR A 64 7.77 -24.92 -2.98
N THR A 65 8.47 -23.82 -2.75
CA THR A 65 8.33 -22.58 -3.52
C THR A 65 9.71 -22.02 -3.87
N TYR A 66 9.89 -21.69 -5.15
CA TYR A 66 11.03 -20.88 -5.57
C TYR A 66 10.75 -19.41 -5.25
N LEU A 67 11.65 -18.79 -4.53
CA LEU A 67 11.64 -17.36 -4.25
C LEU A 67 12.69 -16.67 -5.13
N ALA A 68 12.26 -15.73 -5.96
CA ALA A 68 13.17 -14.81 -6.63
C ALA A 68 13.94 -13.97 -5.59
N PRO A 69 15.11 -13.40 -5.93
CA PRO A 69 15.94 -12.67 -4.95
C PRO A 69 15.16 -11.63 -4.14
N GLU A 70 14.34 -10.81 -4.79
CA GLU A 70 13.50 -9.79 -4.14
C GLU A 70 12.45 -10.41 -3.20
N ALA A 71 11.76 -11.46 -3.67
CA ALA A 71 10.79 -12.18 -2.84
C ALA A 71 11.47 -12.88 -1.64
N LYS A 72 12.73 -13.34 -1.82
CA LYS A 72 13.53 -13.92 -0.74
C LYS A 72 13.89 -12.86 0.32
N GLU A 73 14.26 -11.66 -0.09
CA GLU A 73 14.54 -10.56 0.85
C GLU A 73 13.32 -10.23 1.70
N VAL A 74 12.14 -10.12 1.09
CA VAL A 74 10.87 -9.91 1.81
C VAL A 74 10.58 -11.06 2.77
N PHE A 75 10.82 -12.30 2.34
CA PHE A 75 10.63 -13.48 3.18
C PHE A 75 11.59 -13.47 4.39
N ASP A 76 12.88 -13.17 4.16
CA ASP A 76 13.91 -13.09 5.23
C ASP A 76 13.58 -11.96 6.22
N GLN A 77 13.09 -10.81 5.74
CA GLN A 77 12.61 -9.71 6.59
C GLN A 77 11.41 -10.14 7.44
N ASN A 78 10.44 -10.85 6.87
CA ASN A 78 9.27 -11.34 7.59
C ASN A 78 9.65 -12.34 8.69
N ILE A 79 10.60 -13.23 8.44
CA ILE A 79 11.08 -14.21 9.44
C ILE A 79 11.93 -13.54 10.51
N SER A 80 12.83 -12.64 10.12
CA SER A 80 13.73 -11.98 11.08
C SER A 80 13.01 -10.93 11.94
N GLY A 81 11.84 -10.46 11.51
CA GLY A 81 11.11 -9.37 12.14
C GLY A 81 11.82 -8.01 12.05
N LYS A 82 12.89 -7.92 11.25
CA LYS A 82 13.65 -6.69 11.05
C LYS A 82 13.06 -5.92 9.85
N PHE A 83 12.12 -5.07 10.13
CA PHE A 83 11.59 -4.14 9.14
C PHE A 83 12.36 -2.83 9.24
N GLN A 84 12.93 -2.38 8.12
CA GLN A 84 13.57 -1.07 8.03
C GLN A 84 12.72 -0.18 7.12
N GLY A 85 12.20 0.92 7.65
CA GLY A 85 11.36 1.82 6.88
C GLY A 85 10.55 2.78 7.73
N ILE A 86 9.40 3.17 7.23
CA ILE A 86 8.54 4.16 7.88
C ILE A 86 7.53 3.58 8.88
N GLY A 87 7.37 2.26 8.91
CA GLY A 87 6.40 1.59 9.81
C GLY A 87 4.96 1.68 9.31
N ALA A 88 4.75 1.60 7.99
CA ALA A 88 3.43 1.56 7.36
C ALA A 88 3.38 0.44 6.30
N ARG A 89 2.19 -0.17 6.13
CA ARG A 89 1.91 -1.08 5.03
C ARG A 89 1.23 -0.30 3.91
N LEU A 90 1.74 -0.48 2.70
CA LEU A 90 1.28 0.20 1.50
C LEU A 90 0.54 -0.76 0.58
N SER A 91 -0.43 -0.23 -0.15
CA SER A 91 -1.13 -0.94 -1.22
C SER A 91 -1.30 -0.02 -2.42
N LYS A 92 -1.24 -0.58 -3.63
CA LYS A 92 -1.52 0.18 -4.85
C LYS A 92 -2.96 -0.07 -5.28
N ARG A 93 -3.75 1.01 -5.34
CA ARG A 93 -5.13 1.00 -5.84
C ARG A 93 -5.31 2.16 -6.80
N LYS A 94 -5.92 1.92 -7.96
CA LYS A 94 -6.21 2.96 -8.97
C LYS A 94 -4.96 3.82 -9.28
N GLN A 95 -3.80 3.18 -9.43
CA GLN A 95 -2.50 3.83 -9.67
C GLN A 95 -2.02 4.77 -8.53
N GLN A 96 -2.57 4.62 -7.33
CA GLN A 96 -2.19 5.40 -6.16
C GLN A 96 -1.59 4.47 -5.11
N VAL A 97 -0.54 4.92 -4.44
CA VAL A 97 0.09 4.21 -3.32
C VAL A 97 -0.55 4.70 -2.03
N GLU A 98 -1.42 3.87 -1.46
CA GLU A 98 -2.23 4.17 -0.28
C GLU A 98 -1.67 3.47 0.96
N ILE A 99 -1.74 4.15 2.10
CA ILE A 99 -1.43 3.56 3.40
C ILE A 99 -2.65 2.76 3.87
N VAL A 100 -2.50 1.44 3.96
CA VAL A 100 -3.59 0.55 4.39
C VAL A 100 -3.48 0.12 5.86
N GLU A 101 -2.30 0.24 6.45
CA GLU A 101 -2.07 -0.10 7.86
C GLU A 101 -0.87 0.64 8.41
N ILE A 102 -0.95 1.07 9.68
CA ILE A 102 0.17 1.66 10.41
C ILE A 102 0.65 0.64 11.45
N ILE A 103 1.94 0.33 11.42
CA ILE A 103 2.56 -0.65 12.32
C ILE A 103 2.80 0.00 13.68
N ILE A 104 2.16 -0.56 14.71
CA ILE A 104 2.29 -0.08 16.10
C ILE A 104 3.77 -0.14 16.54
N GLY A 105 4.26 0.97 17.07
CA GLY A 105 5.66 1.12 17.50
C GLY A 105 6.62 1.58 16.40
N GLY A 106 6.18 1.62 15.15
CA GLY A 106 6.97 2.17 14.03
C GLY A 106 7.07 3.71 14.06
N PRO A 107 7.96 4.30 13.23
CA PRO A 107 8.18 5.75 13.21
C PRO A 107 6.90 6.55 12.99
N VAL A 108 6.14 6.21 11.97
CA VAL A 108 4.88 6.91 11.63
C VAL A 108 3.86 6.85 12.77
N TRP A 109 3.77 5.71 13.46
CA TRP A 109 2.87 5.55 14.60
C TRP A 109 3.31 6.39 15.81
N ARG A 110 4.62 6.37 16.14
CA ARG A 110 5.17 7.09 17.30
C ARG A 110 4.99 8.60 17.19
N ASP A 111 5.23 9.12 15.98
CA ASP A 111 5.25 10.56 15.73
C ASP A 111 3.90 11.06 15.18
N ASN A 112 2.91 10.16 15.00
CA ASN A 112 1.57 10.43 14.45
C ASN A 112 1.61 11.23 13.13
N LEU A 113 2.51 10.82 12.23
CA LEU A 113 2.81 11.56 11.01
C LEU A 113 1.84 11.30 9.86
N LEU A 114 1.31 10.08 9.76
CA LEU A 114 0.47 9.62 8.66
C LEU A 114 -0.75 8.85 9.19
N ASN A 115 -1.80 8.77 8.38
CA ASN A 115 -3.02 8.05 8.69
C ASN A 115 -3.31 6.97 7.65
N VAL A 116 -4.11 5.97 8.03
CA VAL A 116 -4.68 5.00 7.10
C VAL A 116 -5.58 5.74 6.11
N GLY A 117 -5.43 5.44 4.82
CA GLY A 117 -6.12 6.11 3.72
C GLY A 117 -5.35 7.29 3.11
N ASP A 118 -4.24 7.73 3.72
CA ASP A 118 -3.37 8.71 3.10
C ASP A 118 -2.68 8.13 1.86
N ILE A 119 -2.50 8.95 0.82
CA ILE A 119 -1.90 8.55 -0.45
C ILE A 119 -0.52 9.19 -0.58
N ILE A 120 0.50 8.38 -0.81
CA ILE A 120 1.85 8.87 -1.08
C ILE A 120 1.96 9.18 -2.57
N VAL A 121 2.25 10.44 -2.90
CA VAL A 121 2.34 10.94 -4.28
C VAL A 121 3.77 10.90 -4.78
N SER A 122 4.72 11.38 -3.97
CA SER A 122 6.13 11.41 -4.35
C SER A 122 7.06 11.20 -3.15
N VAL A 123 8.30 10.83 -3.43
CA VAL A 123 9.34 10.51 -2.46
C VAL A 123 10.63 11.23 -2.83
N ALA A 124 11.29 11.84 -1.85
CA ALA A 124 12.66 12.38 -1.98
C ALA A 124 13.53 11.85 -0.83
N GLN A 125 14.83 11.65 -1.10
CA GLN A 125 15.79 11.16 -0.10
C GLN A 125 16.41 12.30 0.72
N SER A 126 16.37 13.52 0.19
CA SER A 126 16.81 14.74 0.89
C SER A 126 15.87 15.91 0.60
N GLN A 127 16.02 17.00 1.37
CA GLN A 127 15.18 18.19 1.21
C GLN A 127 15.49 18.95 -0.10
N ASP A 128 16.73 18.83 -0.60
CA ASP A 128 17.21 19.55 -1.78
C ASP A 128 17.07 18.74 -3.08
N GLU A 129 16.55 17.50 -2.98
CA GLU A 129 16.38 16.61 -4.12
C GLU A 129 14.97 16.73 -4.70
N ASP A 130 14.87 16.69 -6.04
CA ASP A 130 13.59 16.68 -6.73
C ASP A 130 12.79 15.43 -6.35
N PRO A 131 11.53 15.57 -5.90
CA PRO A 131 10.72 14.43 -5.51
C PRO A 131 10.41 13.53 -6.71
N ILE A 132 10.61 12.23 -6.55
CA ILE A 132 10.27 11.22 -7.54
C ILE A 132 8.79 10.87 -7.37
N GLU A 133 7.99 11.04 -8.43
CA GLU A 133 6.59 10.62 -8.44
C GLU A 133 6.47 9.11 -8.51
N ILE A 134 5.71 8.51 -7.57
CA ILE A 134 5.60 7.06 -7.44
C ILE A 134 4.26 6.49 -7.91
N SER A 135 3.33 7.33 -8.36
CA SER A 135 1.96 6.91 -8.75
C SER A 135 1.95 5.86 -9.86
N LEU A 136 2.88 5.98 -10.83
CA LEU A 136 2.95 5.08 -12.00
C LEU A 136 3.94 3.94 -11.83
N MET A 137 4.71 3.91 -10.75
CA MET A 137 5.71 2.87 -10.48
C MET A 137 5.04 1.57 -10.01
N LYS A 138 5.74 0.45 -10.13
CA LYS A 138 5.38 -0.78 -9.41
C LYS A 138 5.40 -0.50 -7.90
N LEU A 139 4.54 -1.20 -7.16
CA LEU A 139 4.50 -1.04 -5.69
C LEU A 139 5.84 -1.43 -5.04
N SER A 140 6.54 -2.44 -5.57
CA SER A 140 7.89 -2.83 -5.15
C SER A 140 8.86 -1.65 -5.23
N ASP A 141 8.96 -1.03 -6.41
CA ASP A 141 9.90 0.05 -6.67
C ASP A 141 9.59 1.29 -5.82
N ALA A 142 8.30 1.62 -5.68
CA ALA A 142 7.85 2.69 -4.79
C ALA A 142 8.21 2.38 -3.32
N THR A 143 8.04 1.13 -2.91
CA THR A 143 8.35 0.69 -1.54
C THR A 143 9.85 0.74 -1.27
N ASP A 144 10.68 0.38 -2.24
CA ASP A 144 12.15 0.41 -2.11
C ASP A 144 12.68 1.84 -1.98
N LEU A 145 12.06 2.82 -2.64
CA LEU A 145 12.35 4.24 -2.43
C LEU A 145 11.97 4.73 -1.02
N ILE A 146 10.90 4.18 -0.44
CA ILE A 146 10.41 4.56 0.89
C ILE A 146 11.21 3.88 2.00
N LYS A 147 11.61 2.61 1.80
CA LYS A 147 12.51 1.87 2.69
C LYS A 147 13.90 2.48 2.69
N GLY A 148 14.72 2.08 3.64
CA GLY A 148 16.12 2.49 3.73
C GLY A 148 16.68 2.26 5.11
N GLU A 149 17.96 2.56 5.27
CA GLU A 149 18.67 2.31 6.52
C GLU A 149 18.05 3.06 7.71
N LYS A 150 18.05 2.39 8.85
CA LYS A 150 17.61 2.95 10.13
C LYS A 150 18.34 4.27 10.43
N GLY A 151 17.58 5.28 10.84
CA GLY A 151 18.10 6.60 11.17
C GLY A 151 18.20 7.57 9.97
N THR A 152 18.01 7.10 8.74
CA THR A 152 17.93 7.98 7.56
C THR A 152 16.55 8.63 7.47
N LYS A 153 16.47 9.77 6.79
CA LYS A 153 15.22 10.49 6.57
C LYS A 153 14.69 10.24 5.17
N VAL A 154 13.37 10.21 5.07
CA VAL A 154 12.66 10.22 3.79
C VAL A 154 11.61 11.34 3.82
N TYR A 155 11.47 12.03 2.70
CA TYR A 155 10.54 13.13 2.49
C TYR A 155 9.41 12.64 1.60
N LEU A 156 8.21 12.60 2.14
CA LEU A 156 7.03 12.07 1.46
C LEU A 156 6.07 13.22 1.15
N THR A 157 5.69 13.38 -0.12
CA THR A 157 4.54 14.22 -0.46
C THR A 157 3.30 13.36 -0.34
N VAL A 158 2.41 13.74 0.54
CA VAL A 158 1.23 12.95 0.92
C VAL A 158 -0.04 13.73 0.66
N LYS A 159 -0.99 13.08 0.00
CA LYS A 159 -2.36 13.57 -0.11
C LYS A 159 -3.18 12.95 1.02
N ARG A 160 -3.70 13.77 1.90
CA ARG A 160 -4.52 13.37 3.04
C ARG A 160 -5.92 12.93 2.61
N VAL A 161 -6.58 12.18 3.48
CA VAL A 161 -7.97 11.74 3.25
C VAL A 161 -8.93 12.91 3.04
N ASP A 162 -8.69 14.06 3.69
CA ASP A 162 -9.46 15.30 3.54
C ASP A 162 -9.16 16.06 2.23
N GLY A 163 -8.19 15.58 1.44
CA GLY A 163 -7.78 16.15 0.15
C GLY A 163 -6.61 17.13 0.24
N GLY A 164 -6.13 17.48 1.43
CA GLY A 164 -4.93 18.30 1.62
C GLY A 164 -3.67 17.59 1.09
N VAL A 165 -2.72 18.36 0.58
CA VAL A 165 -1.39 17.84 0.15
C VAL A 165 -0.33 18.52 0.98
N GLU A 166 0.53 17.72 1.62
CA GLU A 166 1.63 18.23 2.43
C GLU A 166 2.87 17.35 2.33
N GLN A 167 4.01 17.89 2.71
CA GLN A 167 5.25 17.16 2.81
C GLN A 167 5.47 16.70 4.26
N VAL A 168 5.70 15.42 4.41
CA VAL A 168 5.96 14.77 5.71
C VAL A 168 7.37 14.19 5.69
N VAL A 169 8.12 14.45 6.76
CA VAL A 169 9.48 13.90 6.92
C VAL A 169 9.43 12.78 7.94
N VAL A 170 9.85 11.58 7.53
CA VAL A 170 9.89 10.40 8.39
C VAL A 170 11.33 9.95 8.59
N THR A 171 11.73 9.72 9.84
CA THR A 171 12.99 9.06 10.14
C THR A 171 12.76 7.55 10.18
N ARG A 172 13.46 6.82 9.31
CA ARG A 172 13.34 5.35 9.20
C ARG A 172 13.88 4.64 10.45
N ASP A 173 13.24 3.52 10.81
CA ASP A 173 13.62 2.72 12.00
C ASP A 173 13.60 1.23 11.69
#